data_645d73969792bb36242a0c2f275f2b98
#
_entry.id   645d73969792bb36242a0c2f275f2b98
#
_cell.length_a   1.000
_cell.length_b   1.000
_cell.length_c   1.000
_cell.angle_alpha   90.00
_cell.angle_beta   90.00
_cell.angle_gamma   90.00
#
_symmetry.space_group_name_H-M   'P 1'
#
loop_
_entity.id
_entity.type
_entity.pdbx_description
1 polymer ?
#
loop_
_entity_poly.entity_id
_entity_poly.type
_entity_poly.pdbx_seq_one_letter_code
_entity_poly.pdbx_strand_id
1 'polypeptide(L)'
;NTHSNADHIGGNRYLQGQTKCRIYAQGIERDITRHPVLEPAFLYGGFPPKDLRHKFLMAQESDAEELTPDVLPDGFELLQLPGHFFHMAGFRSPDDVVYLADCLSSRETLDKYQIGFIYDVAAYLDTLEKVKVMQAAAFVPAHAEVTENITPLAQYNIDKVHEIADHMVALCAEPVIFEELLKKL
;
A
#
# COMPACT_ATOMS: atom_id res chain seq x y z
N ASN A 1 11.04 -3.63 4.27
CA ASN A 1 9.58 -3.51 4.19
C ASN A 1 9.20 -2.62 3.03
N THR A 2 8.07 -2.88 2.40
CA THR A 2 7.53 -2.07 1.30
C THR A 2 6.86 -0.81 1.83
N HIS A 3 6.04 -0.93 2.86
CA HIS A 3 5.36 0.14 3.57
C HIS A 3 5.03 -0.30 5.00
N SER A 4 4.38 0.55 5.78
CA SER A 4 4.26 0.39 7.23
C SER A 4 2.87 0.00 7.72
N ASN A 5 1.96 -0.42 6.83
CA ASN A 5 0.69 -0.97 7.30
C ASN A 5 0.90 -2.21 8.18
N ALA A 6 0.03 -2.39 9.16
CA ALA A 6 0.22 -3.37 10.23
C ALA A 6 0.37 -4.81 9.74
N ASP A 7 -0.25 -5.19 8.63
CA ASP A 7 -0.14 -6.51 8.01
C ASP A 7 1.21 -6.74 7.31
N HIS A 8 1.91 -5.68 6.90
CA HIS A 8 3.24 -5.74 6.28
C HIS A 8 4.39 -5.69 7.29
N ILE A 9 4.20 -5.05 8.44
CA ILE A 9 5.24 -4.93 9.46
C ILE A 9 4.95 -5.72 10.74
N GLY A 10 3.80 -6.39 10.84
CA GLY A 10 3.37 -7.08 12.06
C GLY A 10 4.32 -8.18 12.55
N GLY A 11 5.09 -8.80 11.65
CA GLY A 11 6.10 -9.79 11.98
C GLY A 11 7.47 -9.24 12.39
N ASN A 12 7.73 -7.95 12.16
CA ASN A 12 9.06 -7.34 12.31
C ASN A 12 9.65 -7.51 13.71
N ARG A 13 8.89 -7.17 14.73
CA ARG A 13 9.33 -7.27 16.14
C ARG A 13 9.75 -8.68 16.51
N TYR A 14 8.97 -9.68 16.07
CA TYR A 14 9.28 -11.08 16.32
C TYR A 14 10.57 -11.50 15.60
N LEU A 15 10.68 -11.26 14.29
CA LEU A 15 11.84 -11.61 13.49
C LEU A 15 13.11 -10.95 14.02
N GLN A 16 13.07 -9.64 14.31
CA GLN A 16 14.19 -8.90 14.85
C GLN A 16 14.62 -9.44 16.24
N GLY A 17 13.65 -9.84 17.07
CA GLY A 17 13.91 -10.46 18.36
C GLY A 17 14.63 -11.80 18.25
N GLN A 18 14.23 -12.64 17.29
CA GLN A 18 14.78 -13.98 17.10
C GLN A 18 16.11 -14.00 16.35
N THR A 19 16.23 -13.23 15.29
CA THR A 19 17.35 -13.33 14.34
C THR A 19 18.36 -12.19 14.44
N LYS A 20 18.00 -11.09 15.12
CA LYS A 20 18.75 -9.83 15.13
C LYS A 20 18.95 -9.22 13.75
N CYS A 21 18.05 -9.56 12.80
CA CYS A 21 18.11 -8.98 11.46
C CYS A 21 17.90 -7.46 11.50
N ARG A 22 18.49 -6.79 10.54
CA ARG A 22 18.18 -5.38 10.26
C ARG A 22 16.88 -5.30 9.49
N ILE A 23 16.09 -4.26 9.76
CA ILE A 23 14.84 -3.96 9.08
C ILE A 23 15.02 -2.61 8.41
N TYR A 24 14.60 -2.52 7.16
CA TYR A 24 14.67 -1.30 6.37
C TYR A 24 13.27 -0.90 5.89
N ALA A 25 12.98 0.41 5.94
CA ALA A 25 11.78 1.02 5.37
C ALA A 25 12.11 2.44 4.90
N GLN A 26 11.40 2.94 3.91
CA GLN A 26 11.72 4.20 3.26
C GLN A 26 11.01 5.39 3.93
N GLY A 27 11.75 6.44 4.24
CA GLY A 27 11.19 7.71 4.68
C GLY A 27 10.22 7.57 5.86
N ILE A 28 9.01 8.07 5.73
CA ILE A 28 7.99 8.05 6.79
C ILE A 28 7.53 6.64 7.16
N GLU A 29 7.64 5.68 6.24
CA GLU A 29 7.34 4.26 6.53
C GLU A 29 8.27 3.70 7.62
N ARG A 30 9.54 4.13 7.62
CA ARG A 30 10.51 3.83 8.68
C ARG A 30 10.03 4.41 10.02
N ASP A 31 9.57 5.64 10.03
CA ASP A 31 9.18 6.33 11.27
C ASP A 31 7.89 5.73 11.84
N ILE A 32 6.92 5.35 11.00
CA ILE A 32 5.72 4.61 11.42
C ILE A 32 6.09 3.20 11.90
N THR A 33 7.00 2.48 11.23
CA THR A 33 7.49 1.17 11.68
C THR A 33 8.12 1.23 13.08
N ARG A 34 8.82 2.31 13.40
CA ARG A 34 9.38 2.56 14.73
C ARG A 34 8.35 3.03 15.75
N HIS A 35 7.30 3.72 15.29
CA HIS A 35 6.24 4.29 16.12
C HIS A 35 4.85 3.94 15.56
N PRO A 36 4.43 2.66 15.63
CA PRO A 36 3.24 2.17 14.93
C PRO A 36 1.93 2.84 15.37
N VAL A 37 1.90 3.54 16.50
CA VAL A 37 0.76 4.35 16.93
C VAL A 37 0.44 5.47 15.94
N LEU A 38 1.40 5.86 15.10
CA LEU A 38 1.21 6.90 14.08
C LEU A 38 0.22 6.47 13.01
N GLU A 39 0.12 5.18 12.65
CA GLU A 39 -0.83 4.70 11.65
C GLU A 39 -2.29 4.92 12.10
N PRO A 40 -2.77 4.38 13.24
CA PRO A 40 -4.13 4.66 13.68
C PRO A 40 -4.34 6.14 14.08
N ALA A 41 -3.31 6.84 14.53
CA ALA A 41 -3.42 8.28 14.80
C ALA A 41 -3.65 9.10 13.52
N PHE A 42 -3.00 8.74 12.43
CA PHE A 42 -3.22 9.30 11.10
C PHE A 42 -4.62 8.97 10.58
N LEU A 43 -5.02 7.69 10.62
CA LEU A 43 -6.32 7.23 10.11
C LEU A 43 -7.51 7.87 10.81
N TYR A 44 -7.40 8.13 12.10
CA TYR A 44 -8.51 8.63 12.93
C TYR A 44 -8.35 10.08 13.41
N GLY A 45 -7.27 10.75 13.02
CA GLY A 45 -7.07 12.18 13.26
C GLY A 45 -6.71 12.55 14.70
N GLY A 46 -6.21 11.62 15.51
CA GLY A 46 -5.82 11.87 16.89
C GLY A 46 -5.30 10.64 17.61
N PHE A 47 -4.98 10.75 18.91
CA PHE A 47 -4.52 9.58 19.68
C PHE A 47 -5.61 8.52 19.73
N PRO A 48 -5.37 7.31 19.20
CA PRO A 48 -6.41 6.30 19.02
C PRO A 48 -6.86 5.72 20.37
N PRO A 49 -8.16 5.51 20.60
CA PRO A 49 -8.66 4.79 21.74
C PRO A 49 -8.15 3.34 21.74
N LYS A 50 -8.26 2.65 22.87
CA LYS A 50 -7.74 1.29 23.05
C LYS A 50 -8.23 0.31 21.98
N ASP A 51 -9.50 0.43 21.59
CA ASP A 51 -10.14 -0.48 20.62
C ASP A 51 -9.60 -0.31 19.19
N LEU A 52 -9.00 0.83 18.87
CA LEU A 52 -8.33 1.11 17.60
C LEU A 52 -6.81 0.86 17.62
N ARG A 53 -6.27 0.36 18.74
CA ARG A 53 -4.86 -0.01 18.89
C ARG A 53 -4.66 -1.53 18.89
N HIS A 54 -5.39 -2.24 18.04
CA HIS A 54 -5.27 -3.69 17.91
C HIS A 54 -4.37 -4.08 16.72
N LYS A 55 -3.99 -5.35 16.66
CA LYS A 55 -2.99 -5.88 15.72
C LYS A 55 -3.27 -5.67 14.22
N PHE A 56 -4.49 -5.36 13.83
CA PHE A 56 -4.85 -5.07 12.44
C PHE A 56 -4.70 -3.59 12.06
N LEU A 57 -4.48 -2.72 13.06
CA LEU A 57 -4.31 -1.27 12.87
C LEU A 57 -3.01 -0.76 13.48
N MET A 58 -2.30 -1.58 14.26
CA MET A 58 -1.09 -1.18 14.93
C MET A 58 -0.19 -2.39 15.17
N ALA A 59 0.94 -2.44 14.49
CA ALA A 59 1.98 -3.44 14.73
C ALA A 59 2.70 -3.18 16.08
N GLN A 60 3.61 -4.06 16.45
CA GLN A 60 4.55 -3.82 17.53
C GLN A 60 5.76 -3.03 17.03
N GLU A 61 6.24 -2.10 17.83
CA GLU A 61 7.44 -1.31 17.52
C GLU A 61 8.62 -2.20 17.16
N SER A 62 9.29 -1.87 16.08
CA SER A 62 10.52 -2.52 15.64
C SER A 62 11.54 -1.48 15.18
N ASP A 63 12.81 -1.83 15.27
CA ASP A 63 13.90 -0.92 14.95
C ASP A 63 14.15 -0.95 13.43
N ALA A 64 13.70 0.08 12.72
CA ALA A 64 13.85 0.20 11.29
C ALA A 64 14.87 1.28 10.92
N GLU A 65 15.70 0.99 9.92
CA GLU A 65 16.68 1.88 9.32
C GLU A 65 16.17 2.40 7.97
N GLU A 66 16.82 3.45 7.45
CA GLU A 66 16.45 4.00 6.15
C GLU A 66 16.73 3.00 5.02
N LEU A 67 15.71 2.75 4.20
CA LEU A 67 15.84 1.94 2.98
C LEU A 67 16.39 2.81 1.86
N THR A 68 17.60 2.49 1.43
CA THR A 68 18.28 3.13 0.29
C THR A 68 18.75 2.05 -0.69
N PRO A 69 19.03 2.37 -1.96
CA PRO A 69 19.47 1.37 -2.93
C PRO A 69 20.74 0.60 -2.50
N ASP A 70 21.63 1.22 -1.74
CA ASP A 70 22.91 0.63 -1.32
C ASP A 70 22.77 -0.43 -0.21
N VAL A 71 21.62 -0.52 0.46
CA VAL A 71 21.36 -1.58 1.45
C VAL A 71 20.66 -2.80 0.85
N LEU A 72 20.27 -2.74 -0.41
CA LEU A 72 19.68 -3.87 -1.10
C LEU A 72 20.74 -4.93 -1.45
N PRO A 73 20.32 -6.21 -1.54
CA PRO A 73 21.18 -7.25 -2.10
C PRO A 73 21.58 -6.92 -3.54
N ASP A 74 22.74 -7.45 -3.97
CA ASP A 74 23.25 -7.25 -5.32
C ASP A 74 22.21 -7.62 -6.39
N GLY A 75 22.02 -6.74 -7.36
CA GLY A 75 21.10 -6.92 -8.47
C GLY A 75 19.63 -6.63 -8.18
N PHE A 76 19.28 -6.27 -6.95
CA PHE A 76 17.93 -5.75 -6.66
C PHE A 76 17.82 -4.27 -6.99
N GLU A 77 16.65 -3.87 -7.48
CA GLU A 77 16.30 -2.46 -7.73
C GLU A 77 15.19 -2.03 -6.79
N LEU A 78 15.28 -0.78 -6.30
CA LEU A 78 14.24 -0.12 -5.51
C LEU A 78 13.28 0.62 -6.45
N LEU A 79 12.00 0.29 -6.37
CA LEU A 79 10.94 0.94 -7.13
C LEU A 79 10.14 1.87 -6.21
N GLN A 80 9.81 3.06 -6.72
CA GLN A 80 8.96 4.00 -6.01
C GLN A 80 7.51 3.78 -6.46
N LEU A 81 6.64 3.37 -5.53
CA LEU A 81 5.24 3.05 -5.78
C LEU A 81 4.30 3.87 -4.86
N PRO A 82 4.41 5.21 -4.86
CA PRO A 82 3.59 6.04 -3.98
C PRO A 82 2.10 5.97 -4.36
N GLY A 83 1.25 6.33 -3.41
CA GLY A 83 -0.20 6.50 -3.62
C GLY A 83 -1.05 5.65 -2.70
N HIS A 84 -0.79 4.34 -2.56
CA HIS A 84 -1.45 3.54 -1.55
C HIS A 84 -1.07 4.03 -0.15
N PHE A 85 0.21 4.20 0.11
CA PHE A 85 0.72 4.79 1.35
C PHE A 85 1.78 5.85 1.04
N PHE A 86 2.41 6.45 2.06
CA PHE A 86 3.27 7.65 1.89
C PHE A 86 4.45 7.44 0.94
N HIS A 87 5.38 6.54 1.29
CA HIS A 87 6.61 6.25 0.53
C HIS A 87 6.71 4.76 0.23
N MET A 88 5.60 4.15 -0.19
CA MET A 88 5.58 2.73 -0.48
C MET A 88 6.61 2.39 -1.56
N ALA A 89 7.38 1.34 -1.29
CA ALA A 89 8.40 0.80 -2.16
C ALA A 89 7.98 -0.53 -2.78
N GLY A 90 8.45 -0.79 -4.00
CA GLY A 90 8.48 -2.11 -4.60
C GLY A 90 9.92 -2.53 -4.83
N PHE A 91 10.11 -3.75 -5.32
CA PHE A 91 11.43 -4.29 -5.59
C PHE A 91 11.43 -5.06 -6.90
N ARG A 92 12.52 -4.95 -7.66
CA ARG A 92 12.80 -5.83 -8.79
C ARG A 92 13.99 -6.69 -8.44
N SER A 93 13.85 -8.02 -8.55
CA SER A 93 14.92 -8.96 -8.28
C SER A 93 15.81 -9.21 -9.51
N PRO A 94 17.02 -9.82 -9.35
CA PRO A 94 17.94 -10.11 -10.46
C PRO A 94 17.36 -11.06 -11.52
N ASP A 95 16.39 -11.90 -11.15
CA ASP A 95 15.67 -12.82 -12.04
C ASP A 95 14.41 -12.18 -12.65
N ASP A 96 14.35 -10.86 -12.65
CA ASP A 96 13.33 -10.05 -13.30
C ASP A 96 11.91 -10.25 -12.73
N VAL A 97 11.79 -10.53 -11.43
CA VAL A 97 10.52 -10.56 -10.71
C VAL A 97 10.27 -9.20 -10.03
N VAL A 98 9.10 -8.62 -10.27
CA VAL A 98 8.71 -7.32 -9.71
C VAL A 98 7.70 -7.51 -8.57
N TYR A 99 8.10 -7.13 -7.36
CA TYR A 99 7.28 -7.13 -6.16
C TYR A 99 6.60 -5.76 -6.02
N LEU A 100 5.27 -5.76 -6.14
CA LEU A 100 4.47 -4.53 -6.29
C LEU A 100 3.81 -4.05 -4.99
N ALA A 101 3.98 -4.78 -3.88
CA ALA A 101 3.28 -4.45 -2.63
C ALA A 101 1.77 -4.23 -2.87
N ASP A 102 1.21 -3.18 -2.27
CA ASP A 102 -0.22 -2.83 -2.32
C ASP A 102 -0.55 -1.77 -3.37
N CYS A 103 0.30 -1.63 -4.39
CA CYS A 103 0.03 -0.64 -5.44
C CYS A 103 -1.21 -0.96 -6.29
N LEU A 104 -1.76 -2.17 -6.17
CA LEU A 104 -3.02 -2.58 -6.80
C LEU A 104 -3.69 -3.73 -6.02
N SER A 105 -5.00 -3.83 -6.17
CA SER A 105 -5.84 -4.87 -5.55
C SER A 105 -6.33 -5.89 -6.57
N SER A 106 -6.68 -7.09 -6.11
CA SER A 106 -7.30 -8.11 -6.95
C SER A 106 -8.69 -7.67 -7.45
N ARG A 107 -9.15 -8.28 -8.55
CA ARG A 107 -10.50 -8.04 -9.06
C ARG A 107 -11.56 -8.38 -8.01
N GLU A 108 -11.43 -9.55 -7.35
CA GLU A 108 -12.37 -9.96 -6.32
C GLU A 108 -12.45 -8.96 -5.16
N THR A 109 -11.32 -8.40 -4.75
CA THR A 109 -11.28 -7.37 -3.71
C THR A 109 -12.02 -6.12 -4.14
N LEU A 110 -11.76 -5.63 -5.35
CA LEU A 110 -12.41 -4.42 -5.87
C LEU A 110 -13.89 -4.65 -6.20
N ASP A 111 -14.29 -5.83 -6.67
CA ASP A 111 -15.70 -6.16 -6.89
C ASP A 111 -16.49 -6.24 -5.58
N LYS A 112 -15.84 -6.66 -4.50
CA LYS A 112 -16.46 -6.78 -3.19
C LYS A 112 -16.50 -5.46 -2.41
N TYR A 113 -15.40 -4.71 -2.40
CA TYR A 113 -15.23 -3.54 -1.54
C TYR A 113 -15.22 -2.21 -2.30
N GLN A 114 -15.29 -2.26 -3.62
CA GLN A 114 -15.27 -1.14 -4.57
C GLN A 114 -13.92 -0.42 -4.63
N ILE A 115 -13.38 0.02 -3.49
CA ILE A 115 -12.10 0.70 -3.39
C ILE A 115 -11.34 0.22 -2.15
N GLY A 116 -10.01 0.14 -2.27
CA GLY A 116 -9.11 -0.03 -1.13
C GLY A 116 -8.72 1.31 -0.51
N PHE A 117 -7.87 1.24 0.51
CA PHE A 117 -7.27 2.44 1.07
C PHE A 117 -6.31 3.08 0.06
N ILE A 118 -6.46 4.37 -0.19
CA ILE A 118 -5.57 5.19 -1.03
C ILE A 118 -5.26 6.48 -0.28
N TYR A 119 -3.98 6.73 -0.02
CA TYR A 119 -3.51 7.94 0.64
C TYR A 119 -3.50 9.16 -0.31
N ASP A 120 -2.97 8.96 -1.53
CA ASP A 120 -2.87 9.99 -2.57
C ASP A 120 -3.36 9.43 -3.90
N VAL A 121 -4.56 9.83 -4.30
CA VAL A 121 -5.23 9.31 -5.50
C VAL A 121 -4.45 9.66 -6.77
N ALA A 122 -3.86 10.86 -6.86
CA ALA A 122 -3.10 11.26 -8.05
C ALA A 122 -1.82 10.43 -8.18
N ALA A 123 -1.05 10.30 -7.09
CA ALA A 123 0.16 9.47 -7.07
C ALA A 123 -0.16 7.98 -7.30
N TYR A 124 -1.31 7.49 -6.81
CA TYR A 124 -1.77 6.12 -7.04
C TYR A 124 -2.04 5.85 -8.51
N LEU A 125 -2.79 6.72 -9.19
CA LEU A 125 -3.06 6.61 -10.62
C LEU A 125 -1.77 6.70 -11.45
N ASP A 126 -0.86 7.63 -11.13
CA ASP A 126 0.45 7.73 -11.79
C ASP A 126 1.29 6.47 -11.60
N THR A 127 1.24 5.86 -10.41
CA THR A 127 1.92 4.59 -10.13
C THR A 127 1.33 3.46 -10.97
N LEU A 128 0.01 3.34 -11.04
CA LEU A 128 -0.67 2.34 -11.85
C LEU A 128 -0.37 2.47 -13.34
N GLU A 129 -0.32 3.69 -13.88
CA GLU A 129 0.05 3.92 -15.28
C GLU A 129 1.49 3.51 -15.58
N LYS A 130 2.42 3.72 -14.64
CA LYS A 130 3.80 3.23 -14.76
C LYS A 130 3.86 1.69 -14.70
N VAL A 131 3.18 1.09 -13.72
CA VAL A 131 3.13 -0.37 -13.55
C VAL A 131 2.51 -1.05 -14.77
N LYS A 132 1.45 -0.49 -15.33
CA LYS A 132 0.74 -1.00 -16.51
C LYS A 132 1.64 -1.25 -17.72
N VAL A 133 2.67 -0.44 -17.89
CA VAL A 133 3.60 -0.52 -19.03
C VAL A 133 4.92 -1.22 -18.70
N MET A 134 5.13 -1.62 -17.45
CA MET A 134 6.32 -2.38 -17.05
C MET A 134 6.39 -3.72 -17.76
N GLN A 135 7.61 -4.16 -18.02
CA GLN A 135 7.92 -5.52 -18.50
C GLN A 135 8.75 -6.23 -17.45
N ALA A 136 8.39 -7.46 -17.14
CA ALA A 136 9.11 -8.32 -16.20
C ALA A 136 8.78 -9.80 -16.49
N ALA A 137 9.61 -10.71 -15.98
CA ALA A 137 9.33 -12.14 -16.05
C ALA A 137 8.08 -12.52 -15.22
N ALA A 138 7.87 -11.85 -14.09
CA ALA A 138 6.67 -12.00 -13.28
C ALA A 138 6.42 -10.76 -12.40
N PHE A 139 5.16 -10.55 -12.03
CA PHE A 139 4.72 -9.54 -11.09
C PHE A 139 4.07 -10.20 -9.87
N VAL A 140 4.44 -9.73 -8.68
CA VAL A 140 3.98 -10.24 -7.38
C VAL A 140 3.31 -9.10 -6.60
N PRO A 141 2.02 -8.87 -6.76
CA PRO A 141 1.24 -8.00 -5.88
C PRO A 141 1.07 -8.66 -4.50
N ALA A 142 0.91 -7.86 -3.42
CA ALA A 142 0.70 -8.43 -2.09
C ALA A 142 -0.69 -9.06 -1.94
N HIS A 143 -1.70 -8.46 -2.55
CA HIS A 143 -3.11 -8.86 -2.42
C HIS A 143 -3.77 -9.30 -3.73
N ALA A 144 -2.99 -9.85 -4.67
CA ALA A 144 -3.49 -10.45 -5.90
C ALA A 144 -2.59 -11.61 -6.33
N GLU A 145 -3.04 -12.38 -7.33
CA GLU A 145 -2.26 -13.50 -7.85
C GLU A 145 -1.01 -13.04 -8.63
N VAL A 146 0.02 -13.87 -8.58
CA VAL A 146 1.22 -13.69 -9.40
C VAL A 146 0.84 -13.78 -10.88
N THR A 147 1.40 -12.90 -11.70
CA THR A 147 1.10 -12.84 -13.13
C THR A 147 2.33 -12.45 -13.96
N GLU A 148 2.41 -12.92 -15.19
CA GLU A 148 3.40 -12.48 -16.18
C GLU A 148 2.93 -11.22 -16.93
N ASN A 149 1.63 -10.87 -16.83
CA ASN A 149 1.06 -9.69 -17.46
C ASN A 149 0.19 -8.90 -16.49
N ILE A 150 0.75 -7.82 -15.95
CA ILE A 150 0.09 -6.96 -14.97
C ILE A 150 -0.89 -5.95 -15.62
N THR A 151 -0.76 -5.67 -16.92
CA THR A 151 -1.52 -4.64 -17.63
C THR A 151 -3.03 -4.72 -17.40
N PRO A 152 -3.70 -5.90 -17.51
CA PRO A 152 -5.16 -5.97 -17.32
C PRO A 152 -5.61 -5.66 -15.90
N LEU A 153 -4.78 -6.02 -14.90
CA LEU A 153 -5.11 -5.77 -13.49
C LEU A 153 -4.87 -4.30 -13.13
N ALA A 154 -3.75 -3.72 -13.60
CA ALA A 154 -3.48 -2.30 -13.41
C ALA A 154 -4.57 -1.43 -14.05
N GLN A 155 -4.97 -1.73 -15.29
CA GLN A 155 -6.08 -1.01 -15.94
C GLN A 155 -7.38 -1.13 -15.16
N TYR A 156 -7.71 -2.31 -14.65
CA TYR A 156 -8.92 -2.52 -13.86
C TYR A 156 -8.93 -1.66 -12.58
N ASN A 157 -7.78 -1.54 -11.89
CA ASN A 157 -7.65 -0.67 -10.72
C ASN A 157 -7.85 0.81 -11.09
N ILE A 158 -7.28 1.26 -12.21
CA ILE A 158 -7.48 2.63 -12.75
C ILE A 158 -8.96 2.88 -13.03
N ASP A 159 -9.61 1.97 -13.76
CA ASP A 159 -11.02 2.09 -14.13
C ASP A 159 -11.92 2.19 -12.90
N LYS A 160 -11.62 1.41 -11.84
CA LYS A 160 -12.38 1.45 -10.58
C LYS A 160 -12.26 2.79 -9.86
N VAL A 161 -11.09 3.41 -9.84
CA VAL A 161 -10.93 4.75 -9.25
C VAL A 161 -11.78 5.78 -10.00
N HIS A 162 -11.77 5.74 -11.33
CA HIS A 162 -12.57 6.65 -12.13
C HIS A 162 -14.07 6.38 -12.00
N GLU A 163 -14.49 5.11 -12.00
CA GLU A 163 -15.90 4.70 -11.77
C GLU A 163 -16.45 5.28 -10.47
N ILE A 164 -15.68 5.18 -9.38
CA ILE A 164 -16.09 5.73 -8.08
C ILE A 164 -16.13 7.25 -8.10
N ALA A 165 -15.13 7.90 -8.71
CA ALA A 165 -15.11 9.35 -8.85
C ALA A 165 -16.34 9.86 -9.62
N ASP A 166 -16.67 9.22 -10.74
CA ASP A 166 -17.84 9.56 -11.56
C ASP A 166 -19.15 9.32 -10.78
N HIS A 167 -19.22 8.21 -10.05
CA HIS A 167 -20.39 7.91 -9.19
C HIS A 167 -20.55 8.96 -8.08
N MET A 168 -19.47 9.35 -7.42
CA MET A 168 -19.51 10.43 -6.42
C MET A 168 -19.99 11.75 -7.02
N VAL A 169 -19.48 12.13 -8.20
CA VAL A 169 -19.92 13.35 -8.91
C VAL A 169 -21.42 13.30 -9.22
N ALA A 170 -21.91 12.15 -9.70
CA ALA A 170 -23.32 11.98 -9.99
C ALA A 170 -24.20 12.05 -8.72
N LEU A 171 -23.78 11.44 -7.62
CA LEU A 171 -24.48 11.52 -6.32
C LEU A 171 -24.49 12.91 -5.71
N CYS A 172 -23.49 13.72 -6.00
CA CYS A 172 -23.33 15.09 -5.51
C CYS A 172 -23.94 16.14 -6.47
N ALA A 173 -24.70 15.75 -7.49
CA ALA A 173 -25.41 16.69 -8.39
C ALA A 173 -26.38 17.61 -7.61
N GLU A 174 -26.93 17.12 -6.50
CA GLU A 174 -27.65 17.88 -5.51
C GLU A 174 -26.91 17.82 -4.15
N PRO A 175 -27.09 18.81 -3.27
CA PRO A 175 -26.46 18.78 -1.95
C PRO A 175 -26.82 17.52 -1.18
N VAL A 176 -25.79 16.79 -0.74
CA VAL A 176 -25.93 15.54 0.04
C VAL A 176 -25.00 15.61 1.26
N ILE A 177 -25.46 15.11 2.42
CA ILE A 177 -24.61 15.00 3.58
C ILE A 177 -23.69 13.76 3.48
N PHE A 178 -22.55 13.82 4.15
CA PHE A 178 -21.50 12.79 4.05
C PHE A 178 -22.02 11.38 4.38
N GLU A 179 -22.83 11.23 5.42
CA GLU A 179 -23.38 9.95 5.84
C GLU A 179 -24.32 9.33 4.80
N GLU A 180 -25.06 10.16 4.06
CA GLU A 180 -25.95 9.68 2.98
C GLU A 180 -25.14 9.36 1.72
N LEU A 181 -24.06 10.08 1.44
CA LEU A 181 -23.15 9.77 0.36
C LEU A 181 -22.51 8.39 0.59
N LEU A 182 -21.96 8.13 1.79
CA LEU A 182 -21.35 6.85 2.14
C LEU A 182 -22.30 5.64 2.04
N LYS A 183 -23.60 5.84 2.27
CA LYS A 183 -24.58 4.74 2.12
C LYS A 183 -24.90 4.40 0.66
N LYS A 184 -24.59 5.30 -0.25
CA LYS A 184 -24.92 5.15 -1.68
C LYS A 184 -23.73 4.74 -2.54
N LEU A 185 -22.52 4.89 -2.00
CA LEU A 185 -21.28 4.40 -2.59
C LEU A 185 -21.06 2.91 -2.28
#